data_74c35acc4e0391311807f00507a9346f
#
_entry.id   74c35acc4e0391311807f00507a9346f
#
_cell.length_a   1.000
_cell.length_b   1.000
_cell.length_c   1.000
_cell.angle_alpha   90.00
_cell.angle_beta   90.00
_cell.angle_gamma   90.00
#
_symmetry.space_group_name_H-M   'P 1'
#
loop_
_entity.id
_entity.type
_entity.pdbx_description
1 polymer ?
#
loop_
_entity_poly.entity_id
_entity_poly.type
_entity_poly.pdbx_seq_one_letter_code
_entity_poly.pdbx_strand_id
1 'polypeptide(L)'
;MFPSGLQAGIINTTKVYRDCSQLPSNSPSGLYIIQPKDTHPLMVYCEMNTTGGGWTVIQRNRGSGELTWDESWTTYKYGFGDILQDHWLGMEYIHKIASQTIYEIRFVIYDASNNMKYADYNMFLVDNEKNGYKLRLGSYFGTAGDGMTVPEANKLHDNRKFSTKDKDQDNTSGNCASGYGGWWYDACFASNLNVKSGLTWHNLCTKCMGSIILIRPSSICRGA
;
A
#
# COMPACT_ATOMS: atom_id res chain seq x y z
N MET A 1 -7.89 15.62 -9.44
CA MET A 1 -9.19 15.22 -10.05
C MET A 1 -9.12 13.72 -10.28
N PHE A 2 -9.86 12.92 -9.52
CA PHE A 2 -9.90 11.47 -9.74
C PHE A 2 -10.67 11.21 -11.03
N PRO A 3 -10.19 10.37 -11.97
CA PRO A 3 -10.88 10.14 -13.22
C PRO A 3 -12.24 9.47 -12.95
N SER A 4 -13.32 10.13 -13.38
CA SER A 4 -14.65 9.58 -13.47
C SER A 4 -14.76 8.79 -14.77
N GLY A 5 -14.87 7.48 -14.68
CA GLY A 5 -15.12 6.61 -15.84
C GLY A 5 -14.73 5.17 -15.58
N LEU A 6 -15.64 4.41 -14.97
CA LEU A 6 -15.46 2.97 -14.76
C LEU A 6 -16.10 2.21 -15.91
N GLN A 7 -15.30 1.56 -16.75
CA GLN A 7 -15.74 0.40 -17.51
C GLN A 7 -15.21 -0.85 -16.79
N ALA A 8 -16.11 -1.59 -16.15
CA ALA A 8 -15.82 -2.91 -15.61
C ALA A 8 -15.72 -3.89 -16.77
N GLY A 9 -14.51 -4.15 -17.23
CA GLY A 9 -14.23 -5.22 -18.18
C GLY A 9 -14.11 -6.54 -17.43
N ILE A 10 -15.16 -7.34 -17.35
CA ILE A 10 -15.05 -8.74 -16.93
C ILE A 10 -14.41 -9.50 -18.11
N ILE A 11 -13.10 -9.67 -18.06
CA ILE A 11 -12.41 -10.53 -19.01
C ILE A 11 -12.56 -11.97 -18.52
N ASN A 12 -13.47 -12.69 -19.16
CA ASN A 12 -13.63 -14.14 -18.97
C ASN A 12 -12.43 -14.85 -19.64
N THR A 13 -11.34 -15.05 -18.91
CA THR A 13 -10.17 -15.79 -19.40
C THR A 13 -9.89 -16.98 -18.51
N THR A 14 -9.61 -18.12 -19.13
CA THR A 14 -9.06 -19.32 -18.48
C THR A 14 -7.66 -19.08 -17.88
N LYS A 15 -7.07 -17.92 -18.12
CA LYS A 15 -5.74 -17.53 -17.62
C LYS A 15 -5.85 -16.87 -16.23
N VAL A 16 -5.22 -17.49 -15.26
CA VAL A 16 -5.10 -16.97 -13.90
C VAL A 16 -3.89 -16.07 -13.81
N TYR A 17 -4.11 -14.79 -13.48
CA TYR A 17 -3.06 -13.82 -13.26
C TYR A 17 -2.63 -13.81 -11.79
N ARG A 18 -1.33 -13.76 -11.52
CA ARG A 18 -0.78 -13.74 -10.16
C ARG A 18 -0.81 -12.35 -9.52
N ASP A 19 -0.73 -11.33 -10.34
CA ASP A 19 -0.83 -9.90 -10.01
C ASP A 19 -1.16 -9.09 -11.28
N CYS A 20 -1.32 -7.78 -11.13
CA CYS A 20 -1.69 -6.90 -12.24
C CYS A 20 -0.63 -6.79 -13.34
N SER A 21 0.65 -7.10 -13.06
CA SER A 21 1.72 -7.02 -14.06
C SER A 21 1.62 -8.08 -15.16
N GLN A 22 0.84 -9.14 -14.91
CA GLN A 22 0.63 -10.21 -15.87
C GLN A 22 -0.53 -9.95 -16.83
N LEU A 23 -1.27 -8.87 -16.63
CA LEU A 23 -2.30 -8.43 -17.58
C LEU A 23 -1.65 -7.98 -18.90
N PRO A 24 -2.36 -8.10 -20.04
CA PRO A 24 -1.91 -7.50 -21.29
C PRO A 24 -1.61 -5.99 -21.11
N SER A 25 -0.54 -5.51 -21.75
CA SER A 25 -0.08 -4.12 -21.58
C SER A 25 -1.09 -3.05 -22.01
N ASN A 26 -2.05 -3.42 -22.86
CA ASN A 26 -3.13 -2.56 -23.32
C ASN A 26 -4.41 -2.69 -22.49
N SER A 27 -4.39 -3.42 -21.38
CA SER A 27 -5.54 -3.53 -20.49
C SER A 27 -5.85 -2.17 -19.85
N PRO A 28 -7.12 -1.76 -19.73
CA PRO A 28 -7.48 -0.55 -19.02
C PRO A 28 -7.24 -0.69 -17.51
N SER A 29 -7.04 0.43 -16.81
CA SER A 29 -7.10 0.44 -15.34
C SER A 29 -8.50 0.10 -14.87
N GLY A 30 -8.64 -0.72 -13.82
CA GLY A 30 -9.95 -1.18 -13.34
C GLY A 30 -9.89 -2.37 -12.40
N LEU A 31 -11.04 -2.99 -12.17
CA LEU A 31 -11.18 -4.18 -11.34
C LEU A 31 -10.80 -5.44 -12.10
N TYR A 32 -9.97 -6.27 -11.48
CA TYR A 32 -9.54 -7.56 -12.00
C TYR A 32 -9.52 -8.61 -10.90
N ILE A 33 -9.67 -9.87 -11.31
CA ILE A 33 -9.46 -11.00 -10.42
C ILE A 33 -8.04 -11.51 -10.63
N ILE A 34 -7.25 -11.52 -9.57
CA ILE A 34 -5.93 -12.14 -9.53
C ILE A 34 -5.96 -13.33 -8.57
N GLN A 35 -5.02 -14.23 -8.70
CA GLN A 35 -4.86 -15.35 -7.76
C GLN A 35 -3.37 -15.52 -7.46
N PRO A 36 -2.84 -14.83 -6.44
CA PRO A 36 -1.49 -15.08 -5.95
C PRO A 36 -1.28 -16.55 -5.61
N LYS A 37 -0.02 -16.98 -5.59
CA LYS A 37 0.29 -18.38 -5.28
C LYS A 37 -0.28 -18.77 -3.91
N ASP A 38 -0.87 -19.96 -3.83
CA ASP A 38 -1.44 -20.55 -2.61
C ASP A 38 -2.52 -19.67 -1.95
N THR A 39 -3.33 -19.00 -2.79
CA THR A 39 -4.49 -18.21 -2.34
C THR A 39 -5.76 -18.54 -3.13
N HIS A 40 -6.90 -18.07 -2.61
CA HIS A 40 -8.13 -17.98 -3.38
C HIS A 40 -8.10 -16.80 -4.36
N PRO A 41 -8.94 -16.80 -5.42
CA PRO A 41 -9.12 -15.63 -6.26
C PRO A 41 -9.44 -14.37 -5.43
N LEU A 42 -8.79 -13.26 -5.75
CA LEU A 42 -8.89 -11.98 -5.07
C LEU A 42 -9.24 -10.88 -6.08
N MET A 43 -10.26 -10.08 -5.79
CA MET A 43 -10.55 -8.88 -6.57
C MET A 43 -9.63 -7.74 -6.13
N VAL A 44 -8.99 -7.09 -7.10
CA VAL A 44 -8.08 -5.95 -6.89
C VAL A 44 -8.32 -4.86 -7.92
N TYR A 45 -7.88 -3.64 -7.63
CA TYR A 45 -7.77 -2.60 -8.65
C TYR A 45 -6.37 -2.64 -9.27
N CYS A 46 -6.32 -2.78 -10.59
CA CYS A 46 -5.09 -2.70 -11.36
C CYS A 46 -4.95 -1.31 -11.98
N GLU A 47 -3.84 -0.63 -11.67
CA GLU A 47 -3.48 0.65 -12.29
C GLU A 47 -2.52 0.39 -13.45
N MET A 48 -3.02 0.62 -14.67
CA MET A 48 -2.32 0.29 -15.90
C MET A 48 -1.76 1.52 -16.63
N ASN A 49 -2.19 2.74 -16.25
CA ASN A 49 -1.80 3.98 -16.91
C ASN A 49 -0.58 4.66 -16.26
N THR A 50 -0.31 4.37 -14.98
CA THR A 50 0.89 4.87 -14.29
C THR A 50 2.14 4.25 -14.90
N THR A 51 3.25 4.99 -14.95
CA THR A 51 4.52 4.63 -15.58
C THR A 51 4.81 3.13 -15.60
N GLY A 52 4.79 2.54 -16.80
CA GLY A 52 5.03 1.13 -17.03
C GLY A 52 3.87 0.20 -16.73
N GLY A 53 2.75 0.67 -16.17
CA GLY A 53 1.56 -0.13 -15.89
C GLY A 53 1.76 -1.31 -14.94
N GLY A 54 0.74 -2.16 -14.84
CA GLY A 54 0.82 -3.43 -14.11
C GLY A 54 0.89 -3.30 -12.59
N TRP A 55 0.44 -2.19 -12.03
CA TRP A 55 0.43 -1.95 -10.59
C TRP A 55 -0.81 -2.53 -9.92
N THR A 56 -0.63 -3.26 -8.84
CA THR A 56 -1.71 -3.70 -7.94
C THR A 56 -1.87 -2.67 -6.83
N VAL A 57 -3.05 -2.07 -6.72
CA VAL A 57 -3.37 -1.11 -5.65
C VAL A 57 -3.64 -1.87 -4.36
N ILE A 58 -2.90 -1.56 -3.30
CA ILE A 58 -3.05 -2.21 -1.99
C ILE A 58 -3.69 -1.29 -0.94
N GLN A 59 -3.67 0.03 -1.19
CA GLN A 59 -4.31 1.03 -0.34
C GLN A 59 -4.77 2.21 -1.19
N ARG A 60 -5.92 2.76 -0.84
CA ARG A 60 -6.36 4.08 -1.29
C ARG A 60 -7.00 4.82 -0.12
N ASN A 61 -6.59 6.07 0.09
CA ASN A 61 -7.18 6.96 1.08
C ASN A 61 -7.31 8.35 0.45
N ARG A 62 -8.54 8.82 0.26
CA ARG A 62 -8.85 10.11 -0.36
C ARG A 62 -8.83 11.28 0.63
N GLY A 63 -8.51 11.02 1.91
CA GLY A 63 -8.44 12.03 2.96
C GLY A 63 -9.79 12.64 3.39
N SER A 64 -10.85 12.34 2.66
CA SER A 64 -12.23 12.84 2.90
C SER A 64 -13.25 11.71 2.96
N GLY A 65 -12.79 10.45 3.02
CA GLY A 65 -13.63 9.27 3.05
C GLY A 65 -14.28 9.00 4.40
N GLU A 66 -15.22 8.04 4.40
CA GLU A 66 -15.95 7.63 5.60
C GLU A 66 -15.16 6.62 6.46
N LEU A 67 -14.12 5.97 5.90
CA LEU A 67 -13.33 5.00 6.64
C LEU A 67 -12.62 5.65 7.83
N THR A 68 -12.75 5.04 8.99
CA THR A 68 -12.09 5.52 10.22
C THR A 68 -10.62 5.14 10.27
N TRP A 69 -10.23 4.04 9.60
CA TRP A 69 -8.92 3.39 9.69
C TRP A 69 -8.58 2.86 11.09
N ASP A 70 -9.46 3.09 12.05
CA ASP A 70 -9.35 2.55 13.43
C ASP A 70 -9.91 1.13 13.48
N GLU A 71 -9.20 0.20 12.84
CA GLU A 71 -9.66 -1.18 12.66
C GLU A 71 -8.81 -2.17 13.46
N SER A 72 -9.39 -3.35 13.73
CA SER A 72 -8.72 -4.45 14.44
C SER A 72 -7.65 -5.12 13.59
N TRP A 73 -6.78 -5.90 14.23
CA TRP A 73 -5.81 -6.76 13.56
C TRP A 73 -6.45 -7.66 12.52
N THR A 74 -7.55 -8.32 12.88
CA THR A 74 -8.28 -9.22 11.98
C THR A 74 -8.81 -8.46 10.75
N THR A 75 -9.35 -7.25 10.95
CA THR A 75 -9.83 -6.40 9.85
C THR A 75 -8.67 -5.97 8.94
N TYR A 76 -7.54 -5.52 9.50
CA TYR A 76 -6.34 -5.20 8.72
C TYR A 76 -5.73 -6.42 8.04
N LYS A 77 -5.84 -7.61 8.64
CA LYS A 77 -5.35 -8.85 8.04
C LYS A 77 -6.08 -9.20 6.76
N TYR A 78 -7.40 -9.10 6.75
CA TYR A 78 -8.23 -9.56 5.62
C TYR A 78 -8.71 -8.43 4.70
N GLY A 79 -8.46 -7.17 5.06
CA GLY A 79 -8.82 -6.01 4.26
C GLY A 79 -10.21 -5.45 4.57
N PHE A 80 -10.40 -4.19 4.19
CA PHE A 80 -11.64 -3.45 4.43
C PHE A 80 -11.79 -2.28 3.45
N GLY A 81 -12.99 -1.72 3.39
CA GLY A 81 -13.34 -0.61 2.53
C GLY A 81 -13.89 -1.07 1.17
N ASP A 82 -13.99 -0.14 0.25
CA ASP A 82 -14.45 -0.36 -1.13
C ASP A 82 -13.26 -0.21 -2.09
N ILE A 83 -12.95 -1.24 -2.85
CA ILE A 83 -11.79 -1.27 -3.77
C ILE A 83 -11.81 -0.12 -4.79
N LEU A 84 -13.00 0.40 -5.13
CA LEU A 84 -13.16 1.55 -6.01
C LEU A 84 -13.01 2.89 -5.29
N GLN A 85 -13.04 2.87 -3.97
CA GLN A 85 -13.01 4.03 -3.09
C GLN A 85 -11.81 3.93 -2.14
N ASP A 86 -12.02 4.26 -0.85
CA ASP A 86 -11.01 4.07 0.18
C ASP A 86 -10.99 2.62 0.63
N HIS A 87 -9.80 2.02 0.68
CA HIS A 87 -9.66 0.63 1.07
C HIS A 87 -8.24 0.28 1.53
N TRP A 88 -8.15 -0.79 2.28
CA TRP A 88 -6.95 -1.55 2.58
C TRP A 88 -7.13 -2.98 2.08
N LEU A 89 -6.21 -3.47 1.24
CA LEU A 89 -6.35 -4.79 0.60
C LEU A 89 -6.28 -5.94 1.59
N GLY A 90 -5.56 -5.79 2.69
CA GLY A 90 -5.34 -6.82 3.70
C GLY A 90 -3.90 -7.32 3.74
N MET A 91 -3.31 -7.35 4.95
CA MET A 91 -1.92 -7.73 5.17
C MET A 91 -1.60 -9.15 4.67
N GLU A 92 -2.53 -10.08 4.83
CA GLU A 92 -2.36 -11.46 4.36
C GLU A 92 -2.23 -11.52 2.83
N TYR A 93 -3.08 -10.78 2.11
CA TYR A 93 -3.02 -10.74 0.65
C TYR A 93 -1.80 -9.96 0.15
N ILE A 94 -1.44 -8.85 0.82
CA ILE A 94 -0.24 -8.08 0.51
C ILE A 94 1.02 -8.95 0.68
N HIS A 95 1.12 -9.69 1.81
CA HIS A 95 2.19 -10.66 2.04
C HIS A 95 2.25 -11.72 0.93
N LYS A 96 1.12 -12.36 0.59
CA LYS A 96 1.06 -13.39 -0.44
C LYS A 96 1.47 -12.88 -1.82
N ILE A 97 1.07 -11.68 -2.18
CA ILE A 97 1.48 -11.05 -3.45
C ILE A 97 2.99 -10.77 -3.41
N ALA A 98 3.46 -10.06 -2.39
CA ALA A 98 4.85 -9.59 -2.29
C ALA A 98 5.87 -10.73 -2.08
N SER A 99 5.44 -11.91 -1.65
CA SER A 99 6.32 -13.08 -1.46
C SER A 99 6.54 -13.91 -2.73
N GLN A 100 5.88 -13.59 -3.85
CA GLN A 100 6.01 -14.38 -5.09
C GLN A 100 7.33 -14.13 -5.84
N THR A 101 7.88 -12.93 -5.73
CA THR A 101 9.16 -12.48 -6.28
C THR A 101 9.59 -11.18 -5.58
N ILE A 102 10.64 -10.52 -6.05
CA ILE A 102 11.00 -9.18 -5.56
C ILE A 102 10.01 -8.18 -6.15
N TYR A 103 9.32 -7.44 -5.29
CA TYR A 103 8.40 -6.37 -5.65
C TYR A 103 9.04 -5.00 -5.40
N GLU A 104 8.57 -3.98 -6.11
CA GLU A 104 8.74 -2.57 -5.79
C GLU A 104 7.41 -2.00 -5.31
N ILE A 105 7.48 -0.94 -4.50
CA ILE A 105 6.32 -0.23 -3.97
C ILE A 105 6.39 1.23 -4.36
N ARG A 106 5.24 1.80 -4.70
CA ARG A 106 5.04 3.23 -4.93
C ARG A 106 4.00 3.78 -3.97
N PHE A 107 4.39 4.80 -3.23
CA PHE A 107 3.48 5.66 -2.49
C PHE A 107 3.20 6.88 -3.38
N VAL A 108 1.96 7.05 -3.82
CA VAL A 108 1.47 8.28 -4.45
C VAL A 108 0.83 9.11 -3.37
N ILE A 109 1.26 10.35 -3.23
CA ILE A 109 0.78 11.29 -2.23
C ILE A 109 0.27 12.54 -2.95
N TYR A 110 -0.93 12.98 -2.60
CA TYR A 110 -1.44 14.28 -2.99
C TYR A 110 -1.16 15.26 -1.85
N ASP A 111 -0.27 16.24 -2.09
CA ASP A 111 0.11 17.23 -1.09
C ASP A 111 -1.06 18.14 -0.67
N ALA A 112 -0.83 19.09 0.25
CA ALA A 112 -1.87 20.00 0.73
C ALA A 112 -2.44 20.92 -0.37
N SER A 113 -1.75 21.07 -1.49
CA SER A 113 -2.19 21.82 -2.67
C SER A 113 -2.75 20.89 -3.77
N ASN A 114 -2.96 19.61 -3.46
CA ASN A 114 -3.44 18.56 -4.38
C ASN A 114 -2.49 18.29 -5.56
N ASN A 115 -1.19 18.59 -5.40
CA ASN A 115 -0.19 18.17 -6.38
C ASN A 115 0.23 16.72 -6.10
N MET A 116 0.29 15.91 -7.15
CA MET A 116 0.74 14.53 -7.06
C MET A 116 2.27 14.48 -6.89
N LYS A 117 2.72 13.79 -5.86
CA LYS A 117 4.10 13.40 -5.61
C LYS A 117 4.18 11.89 -5.43
N TYR A 118 5.37 11.32 -5.58
CA TYR A 118 5.55 9.89 -5.37
C TYR A 118 6.86 9.57 -4.66
N ALA A 119 6.84 8.48 -3.91
CA ALA A 119 8.00 7.83 -3.30
C ALA A 119 8.01 6.37 -3.71
N ASP A 120 9.06 5.95 -4.38
CA ASP A 120 9.28 4.57 -4.82
C ASP A 120 10.37 3.93 -3.98
N TYR A 121 10.22 2.64 -3.72
CA TYR A 121 11.26 1.80 -3.13
C TYR A 121 11.43 0.56 -4.02
N ASN A 122 12.66 0.35 -4.49
CA ASN A 122 12.98 -0.67 -5.49
C ASN A 122 12.88 -2.13 -4.98
N MET A 123 12.71 -2.30 -3.67
CA MET A 123 12.38 -3.57 -3.04
C MET A 123 11.26 -3.33 -2.04
N PHE A 124 10.30 -4.23 -2.02
CA PHE A 124 9.20 -4.29 -1.06
C PHE A 124 8.95 -5.73 -0.66
N LEU A 125 8.92 -5.99 0.63
CA LEU A 125 8.54 -7.25 1.24
C LEU A 125 7.76 -6.96 2.52
N VAL A 126 6.75 -7.78 2.78
CA VAL A 126 6.06 -7.86 4.06
C VAL A 126 6.19 -9.29 4.56
N ASP A 127 6.75 -9.48 5.75
CA ASP A 127 6.86 -10.79 6.39
C ASP A 127 5.46 -11.39 6.66
N ASN A 128 5.38 -12.66 7.02
CA ASN A 128 4.12 -13.32 7.37
C ASN A 128 3.60 -12.85 8.75
N GLU A 129 2.36 -13.26 9.09
CA GLU A 129 1.71 -12.90 10.35
C GLU A 129 2.53 -13.29 11.59
N LYS A 130 3.18 -14.47 11.58
CA LYS A 130 4.01 -14.95 12.69
C LYS A 130 5.15 -13.98 13.01
N ASN A 131 5.66 -13.29 11.99
CA ASN A 131 6.71 -12.28 12.11
C ASN A 131 6.15 -10.84 12.22
N GLY A 132 4.84 -10.69 12.48
CA GLY A 132 4.19 -9.41 12.69
C GLY A 132 4.03 -8.57 11.43
N TYR A 133 3.97 -9.19 10.24
CA TYR A 133 3.92 -8.50 8.95
C TYR A 133 4.98 -7.40 8.82
N LYS A 134 6.22 -7.72 9.22
CA LYS A 134 7.33 -6.76 9.22
C LYS A 134 7.61 -6.22 7.82
N LEU A 135 7.71 -4.90 7.70
CA LEU A 135 8.03 -4.20 6.46
C LEU A 135 9.53 -4.28 6.14
N ARG A 136 9.86 -4.44 4.85
CA ARG A 136 11.20 -4.35 4.30
C ARG A 136 11.18 -3.51 3.04
N LEU A 137 12.00 -2.49 3.00
CA LEU A 137 12.13 -1.58 1.87
C LEU A 137 13.56 -1.53 1.37
N GLY A 138 13.70 -1.34 0.07
CA GLY A 138 14.98 -1.08 -0.58
C GLY A 138 15.29 0.41 -0.67
N SER A 139 16.06 0.79 -1.69
CA SER A 139 16.47 2.17 -1.91
C SER A 139 15.31 3.03 -2.39
N TYR A 140 15.23 4.25 -1.82
CA TYR A 140 14.27 5.27 -2.19
C TYR A 140 14.64 5.99 -3.49
N PHE A 141 13.64 6.39 -4.26
CA PHE A 141 13.70 7.42 -5.31
C PHE A 141 12.30 8.02 -5.53
N GLY A 142 12.24 9.27 -5.98
CA GLY A 142 10.95 9.93 -6.20
C GLY A 142 10.94 11.43 -5.94
N THR A 143 9.74 12.00 -5.91
CA THR A 143 9.51 13.47 -5.77
C THR A 143 8.86 13.86 -4.45
N ALA A 144 8.44 12.88 -3.63
CA ALA A 144 7.77 13.13 -2.35
C ALA A 144 8.73 13.28 -1.16
N GLY A 145 10.01 12.92 -1.33
CA GLY A 145 10.95 12.74 -0.24
C GLY A 145 10.82 11.34 0.38
N ASP A 146 11.90 10.88 1.02
CA ASP A 146 11.88 9.60 1.73
C ASP A 146 11.06 9.75 3.01
N GLY A 147 9.96 9.05 3.09
CA GLY A 147 9.07 9.07 4.26
C GLY A 147 9.06 7.78 5.05
N MET A 148 9.75 6.73 4.57
CA MET A 148 9.64 5.40 5.17
C MET A 148 10.98 4.84 5.69
N THR A 149 12.12 5.27 5.09
CA THR A 149 13.46 4.78 5.48
C THR A 149 14.34 5.87 6.09
N VAL A 150 13.74 7.00 6.49
CA VAL A 150 14.44 8.13 7.11
C VAL A 150 15.15 7.66 8.39
N PRO A 151 16.46 7.91 8.53
CA PRO A 151 17.23 7.46 9.69
C PRO A 151 17.04 8.38 10.91
N GLU A 152 15.87 9.00 11.06
CA GLU A 152 15.53 9.77 12.26
C GLU A 152 15.16 8.82 13.40
N ALA A 153 15.72 9.09 14.58
CA ALA A 153 15.40 8.31 15.76
C ALA A 153 13.91 8.26 16.02
N ASN A 154 13.40 7.03 16.19
CA ASN A 154 12.01 6.77 16.57
C ASN A 154 10.95 7.03 15.48
N LYS A 155 11.35 7.21 14.21
CA LYS A 155 10.41 7.49 13.11
C LYS A 155 10.56 6.56 11.90
N LEU A 156 11.43 5.59 11.98
CA LEU A 156 11.70 4.64 10.91
C LEU A 156 10.51 3.70 10.70
N HIS A 157 10.12 3.46 9.46
CA HIS A 157 9.07 2.48 9.13
C HIS A 157 9.64 1.18 8.60
N ASP A 158 10.76 1.26 7.87
CA ASP A 158 11.47 0.07 7.44
C ASP A 158 11.87 -0.79 8.63
N ASN A 159 11.76 -2.10 8.47
CA ASN A 159 12.09 -3.07 9.50
C ASN A 159 11.18 -3.03 10.76
N ARG A 160 10.02 -2.35 10.69
CA ARG A 160 9.02 -2.33 11.77
C ARG A 160 7.92 -3.35 11.53
N LYS A 161 7.36 -3.89 12.62
CA LYS A 161 6.19 -4.73 12.59
C LYS A 161 4.94 -3.87 12.41
N PHE A 162 3.89 -4.46 11.86
CA PHE A 162 2.59 -3.81 11.76
C PHE A 162 1.90 -3.79 13.12
N SER A 163 1.31 -2.68 13.51
CA SER A 163 0.52 -2.55 14.75
C SER A 163 -0.89 -2.09 14.44
N THR A 164 -1.84 -2.53 15.27
CA THR A 164 -3.24 -2.12 15.28
C THR A 164 -3.67 -1.80 16.71
N LYS A 165 -4.82 -1.17 16.89
CA LYS A 165 -5.33 -0.78 18.22
C LYS A 165 -5.40 -1.94 19.23
N ASP A 166 -5.61 -3.17 18.74
CA ASP A 166 -5.75 -4.39 19.53
C ASP A 166 -4.50 -5.30 19.48
N LYS A 167 -3.49 -4.93 18.69
CA LYS A 167 -2.21 -5.65 18.63
C LYS A 167 -1.05 -4.68 18.48
N ASP A 168 -0.48 -4.33 19.61
CA ASP A 168 0.67 -3.45 19.72
C ASP A 168 1.97 -4.21 19.46
N GLN A 169 2.75 -3.74 18.50
CA GLN A 169 4.06 -4.27 18.12
C GLN A 169 5.06 -3.14 17.82
N ASP A 170 4.74 -1.90 18.21
CA ASP A 170 5.61 -0.74 18.02
C ASP A 170 6.75 -0.67 19.06
N ASN A 171 7.53 0.39 19.05
CA ASN A 171 8.71 0.56 19.91
C ASN A 171 8.48 1.60 21.01
N THR A 172 7.26 1.99 21.30
CA THR A 172 6.96 2.89 22.41
C THR A 172 6.35 2.14 23.60
N SER A 173 6.20 2.82 24.73
CA SER A 173 5.47 2.30 25.90
C SER A 173 3.95 2.44 25.74
N GLY A 174 3.47 3.17 24.75
CA GLY A 174 2.07 3.33 24.40
C GLY A 174 1.81 2.66 23.04
N ASN A 175 0.54 2.54 22.66
CA ASN A 175 0.16 1.98 21.37
C ASN A 175 -0.15 3.11 20.37
N CYS A 176 0.76 3.35 19.40
CA CYS A 176 0.58 4.35 18.35
C CYS A 176 -0.68 4.09 17.51
N ALA A 177 -0.98 2.83 17.24
CA ALA A 177 -2.11 2.47 16.42
C ALA A 177 -3.46 2.78 17.07
N SER A 178 -3.53 2.91 18.40
CA SER A 178 -4.76 3.28 19.10
C SER A 178 -5.26 4.70 18.79
N GLY A 179 -4.37 5.57 18.30
CA GLY A 179 -4.71 6.95 17.93
C GLY A 179 -4.62 7.25 16.45
N TYR A 180 -3.93 6.40 15.68
CA TYR A 180 -3.54 6.71 14.30
C TYR A 180 -3.88 5.62 13.27
N GLY A 181 -4.59 4.56 13.67
CA GLY A 181 -4.92 3.43 12.80
C GLY A 181 -3.75 2.45 12.58
N GLY A 182 -3.96 1.42 11.76
CA GLY A 182 -2.95 0.37 11.54
C GLY A 182 -1.82 0.82 10.63
N TRP A 183 -0.56 0.67 11.07
CA TRP A 183 0.63 1.04 10.32
C TRP A 183 1.88 0.33 10.84
N TRP A 184 3.03 0.50 10.19
CA TRP A 184 4.34 0.04 10.62
C TRP A 184 5.00 1.10 11.50
N TYR A 185 4.66 1.12 12.77
CA TYR A 185 5.13 2.13 13.71
C TYR A 185 6.52 1.82 14.29
N ASP A 186 7.30 2.88 14.47
CA ASP A 186 8.43 2.93 15.39
C ASP A 186 7.94 3.51 16.72
N ALA A 187 8.27 4.76 17.05
CA ALA A 187 7.76 5.45 18.23
C ALA A 187 7.28 6.90 17.94
N CYS A 188 6.36 7.23 17.09
CA CYS A 188 5.41 6.51 16.29
C CYS A 188 5.77 6.50 14.81
N PHE A 189 5.77 7.68 14.10
CA PHE A 189 5.90 7.70 12.64
C PHE A 189 6.52 9.01 12.11
N ALA A 190 7.18 8.90 10.96
CA ALA A 190 7.48 10.01 10.06
C ALA A 190 6.34 10.21 9.05
N SER A 191 5.73 9.11 8.60
CA SER A 191 4.62 9.09 7.64
C SER A 191 3.51 8.16 8.12
N ASN A 192 2.25 8.57 7.92
CA ASN A 192 1.09 7.72 8.16
C ASN A 192 -0.01 8.04 7.15
N LEU A 193 -0.42 7.01 6.39
CA LEU A 193 -1.42 7.13 5.33
C LEU A 193 -2.72 6.37 5.64
N ASN A 194 -2.77 5.62 6.74
CA ASN A 194 -3.93 4.86 7.19
C ASN A 194 -4.65 5.57 8.34
N VAL A 195 -5.11 6.78 8.08
CA VAL A 195 -5.78 7.64 9.06
C VAL A 195 -6.95 8.37 8.39
N LYS A 196 -8.05 8.62 9.14
CA LYS A 196 -9.23 9.30 8.60
C LYS A 196 -8.95 10.75 8.20
N SER A 197 -8.12 11.44 8.98
CA SER A 197 -7.74 12.82 8.74
C SER A 197 -6.31 13.10 9.20
N GLY A 198 -5.65 14.04 8.52
CA GLY A 198 -4.27 14.36 8.86
C GLY A 198 -3.27 13.36 8.29
N LEU A 199 -3.53 12.82 7.07
CA LEU A 199 -2.53 12.03 6.36
C LEU A 199 -1.21 12.78 6.36
N THR A 200 -0.15 12.10 6.75
CA THR A 200 1.18 12.69 6.91
C THR A 200 2.20 11.97 6.05
N TRP A 201 2.99 12.75 5.32
CA TRP A 201 4.20 12.26 4.67
C TRP A 201 5.37 13.16 5.06
N HIS A 202 6.44 12.54 5.54
CA HIS A 202 7.62 13.22 6.08
C HIS A 202 8.14 14.33 5.13
N ASN A 203 8.36 15.53 5.69
CA ASN A 203 8.84 16.73 4.99
C ASN A 203 7.99 17.19 3.76
N LEU A 204 6.83 16.58 3.50
CA LEU A 204 5.95 16.98 2.40
C LEU A 204 4.66 17.62 2.92
N CYS A 205 3.90 16.92 3.74
CA CYS A 205 2.61 17.40 4.26
C CYS A 205 2.18 16.69 5.55
N THR A 206 1.54 17.43 6.45
CA THR A 206 0.88 16.90 7.67
C THR A 206 -0.64 16.84 7.54
N LYS A 207 -1.16 17.30 6.39
CA LYS A 207 -2.57 17.22 5.97
C LYS A 207 -2.60 16.99 4.47
N CYS A 208 -2.03 15.88 4.04
CA CYS A 208 -2.07 15.48 2.63
C CYS A 208 -3.53 15.21 2.23
N MET A 209 -3.87 15.52 0.98
CA MET A 209 -5.23 15.42 0.43
C MET A 209 -5.62 13.97 0.10
N GLY A 210 -4.66 13.06 -0.02
CA GLY A 210 -4.92 11.65 -0.28
C GLY A 210 -3.65 10.87 -0.56
N SER A 211 -3.82 9.55 -0.63
CA SER A 211 -2.74 8.62 -0.97
C SER A 211 -3.24 7.41 -1.74
N ILE A 212 -2.34 6.81 -2.51
CA ILE A 212 -2.51 5.49 -3.13
C ILE A 212 -1.20 4.73 -2.94
N ILE A 213 -1.27 3.48 -2.49
CA ILE A 213 -0.11 2.61 -2.38
C ILE A 213 -0.25 1.48 -3.40
N LEU A 214 0.77 1.30 -4.22
CA LEU A 214 0.78 0.36 -5.33
C LEU A 214 2.03 -0.51 -5.27
N ILE A 215 1.88 -1.78 -5.67
CA ILE A 215 2.99 -2.73 -5.76
C ILE A 215 3.02 -3.41 -7.12
N ARG A 216 4.21 -3.76 -7.60
CA ARG A 216 4.43 -4.63 -8.77
C ARG A 216 5.77 -5.32 -8.69
N PRO A 217 6.01 -6.39 -9.48
CA PRO A 217 7.34 -6.99 -9.58
C PRO A 217 8.39 -5.95 -9.98
N SER A 218 9.50 -5.91 -9.23
CA SER A 218 10.59 -4.96 -9.44
C SER A 218 11.28 -5.17 -10.77
N SER A 219 11.65 -4.07 -11.44
CA SER A 219 12.41 -4.09 -12.68
C SER A 219 13.87 -4.55 -12.48
N ILE A 220 14.39 -4.55 -11.26
CA ILE A 220 15.75 -4.99 -10.94
C ILE A 220 15.99 -6.44 -11.38
N CYS A 221 14.97 -7.28 -11.39
CA CYS A 221 15.06 -8.68 -11.81
C CYS A 221 14.70 -8.92 -13.28
N ARG A 222 14.39 -7.89 -14.07
CA ARG A 222 14.04 -8.03 -15.48
C ARG A 222 15.24 -7.90 -16.44
N GLY A 223 16.44 -7.73 -15.91
CA GLY A 223 17.69 -7.51 -16.66
C GLY A 223 18.66 -8.70 -16.53
N ALA A 224 18.17 -9.93 -16.82
CA ALA A 224 19.03 -11.09 -17.05
C ALA A 224 18.49 -11.90 -18.23
#